data_a1e18daf785ae34156dec3addab6186d
#
_entry.id   a1e18daf785ae34156dec3addab6186d
#
_cell.length_a   1.000
_cell.length_b   1.000
_cell.length_c   1.000
_cell.angle_alpha   90.00
_cell.angle_beta   90.00
_cell.angle_gamma   90.00
#
_symmetry.space_group_name_H-M   'P 1'
#
loop_
_entity.id
_entity.type
_entity.pdbx_description
1 polymer ?
#
loop_
_entity_poly.entity_id
_entity_poly.type
_entity_poly.pdbx_seq_one_letter_code
_entity_poly.pdbx_strand_id
1 'polypeptide(L)'
;MKNFKIEPKNILRTFRIEEESNMYIYNLNGKEVLLKLFTTDNEEKLENKRKKIEIMSENKAINDEMGNIGNAIFDGKIVGYFMPIDMEYVRTISEYDRRKDKIVALKKLREKVEKLNENGVFIGDFDKNDILINYSKDDILLFNLDKCKIDGMDFDKKSKNIDRFNRKCKNQENIDSYTLNLFTIELLERIYPPYVVNYLINNELPKYLDTKVNRSIVREMNSLDDSYQKRYLIDDIHTKRM
;
A
#
# COMPACT_ATOMS: atom_id res chain seq x y z
N MET A 1 12.61 -10.13 -16.82
CA MET A 1 12.19 -8.72 -16.60
C MET A 1 11.73 -8.11 -17.91
N LYS A 2 10.60 -7.38 -17.95
CA LYS A 2 10.14 -6.67 -19.16
C LYS A 2 10.53 -5.21 -19.05
N ASN A 3 11.40 -4.77 -19.97
CA ASN A 3 11.80 -3.38 -20.10
C ASN A 3 11.06 -2.75 -21.26
N PHE A 4 10.39 -1.62 -21.02
CA PHE A 4 9.62 -0.92 -22.03
C PHE A 4 10.17 0.49 -22.21
N LYS A 5 10.53 0.83 -23.46
CA LYS A 5 10.96 2.19 -23.79
C LYS A 5 9.75 3.13 -23.76
N ILE A 6 9.92 4.27 -23.09
CA ILE A 6 8.87 5.30 -23.06
C ILE A 6 8.93 6.13 -24.34
N GLU A 7 7.77 6.36 -24.90
CA GLU A 7 7.55 7.30 -25.99
C GLU A 7 6.48 8.33 -25.54
N PRO A 8 6.82 9.62 -25.44
CA PRO A 8 5.87 10.63 -24.92
C PRO A 8 4.53 10.69 -25.66
N LYS A 9 4.52 10.38 -26.97
CA LYS A 9 3.30 10.34 -27.79
C LYS A 9 2.26 9.30 -27.33
N ASN A 10 2.70 8.30 -26.56
CA ASN A 10 1.83 7.23 -26.04
C ASN A 10 1.23 7.58 -24.66
N ILE A 11 1.58 8.73 -24.08
CA ILE A 11 0.91 9.25 -22.88
C ILE A 11 -0.46 9.75 -23.31
N LEU A 12 -1.53 9.12 -22.79
CA LEU A 12 -2.90 9.46 -23.14
C LEU A 12 -3.44 10.59 -22.27
N ARG A 13 -3.19 10.52 -20.96
CA ARG A 13 -3.62 11.53 -19.98
C ARG A 13 -2.88 11.40 -18.66
N THR A 14 -2.86 12.48 -17.89
CA THR A 14 -2.40 12.46 -16.50
C THR A 14 -3.42 11.75 -15.63
N PHE A 15 -2.97 10.83 -14.78
CA PHE A 15 -3.78 10.15 -13.78
C PHE A 15 -3.65 10.83 -12.42
N ARG A 16 -2.41 11.08 -11.96
CA ARG A 16 -2.11 11.74 -10.68
C ARG A 16 -0.75 12.44 -10.75
N ILE A 17 -0.62 13.55 -10.04
CA ILE A 17 0.64 14.24 -9.79
C ILE A 17 0.94 14.14 -8.30
N GLU A 18 2.14 13.70 -7.94
CA GLU A 18 2.67 13.62 -6.58
C GLU A 18 3.97 14.43 -6.47
N GLU A 19 4.47 14.60 -5.26
CA GLU A 19 5.68 15.39 -4.98
C GLU A 19 6.93 14.83 -5.70
N GLU A 20 7.09 13.51 -5.73
CA GLU A 20 8.28 12.84 -6.28
C GLU A 20 7.99 11.93 -7.49
N SER A 21 6.76 11.97 -8.01
CA SER A 21 6.38 11.15 -9.16
C SER A 21 5.13 11.67 -9.86
N ASN A 22 5.04 11.41 -11.16
CA ASN A 22 3.84 11.63 -11.94
C ASN A 22 3.30 10.30 -12.46
N MET A 23 2.00 10.15 -12.45
CA MET A 23 1.32 8.96 -12.97
C MET A 23 0.48 9.33 -14.18
N TYR A 24 0.56 8.46 -15.19
CA TYR A 24 -0.11 8.66 -16.47
C TYR A 24 -0.82 7.39 -16.90
N ILE A 25 -1.91 7.55 -17.62
CA ILE A 25 -2.46 6.47 -18.45
C ILE A 25 -1.67 6.47 -19.75
N TYR A 26 -1.11 5.33 -20.08
CA TYR A 26 -0.17 5.15 -21.17
C TYR A 26 -0.65 4.02 -22.09
N ASN A 27 -0.53 4.22 -23.40
CA ASN A 27 -0.81 3.17 -24.37
C ASN A 27 0.44 2.32 -24.59
N LEU A 28 0.44 1.11 -24.01
CA LEU A 28 1.50 0.14 -24.20
C LEU A 28 1.02 -0.96 -25.16
N ASN A 29 1.45 -0.88 -26.42
CA ASN A 29 1.09 -1.86 -27.47
C ASN A 29 -0.43 -2.07 -27.61
N GLY A 30 -1.20 -0.99 -27.63
CA GLY A 30 -2.66 -1.03 -27.80
C GLY A 30 -3.44 -1.29 -26.51
N LYS A 31 -2.78 -1.41 -25.35
CA LYS A 31 -3.41 -1.56 -24.04
C LYS A 31 -3.15 -0.36 -23.16
N GLU A 32 -4.17 0.10 -22.46
CA GLU A 32 -3.99 1.10 -21.41
C GLU A 32 -3.32 0.47 -20.17
N VAL A 33 -2.28 1.13 -19.69
CA VAL A 33 -1.55 0.77 -18.48
C VAL A 33 -1.29 2.02 -17.66
N LEU A 34 -1.07 1.84 -16.37
CA LEU A 34 -0.57 2.93 -15.52
C LEU A 34 0.95 3.02 -15.69
N LEU A 35 1.44 4.20 -16.04
CA LEU A 35 2.86 4.55 -16.05
C LEU A 35 3.15 5.49 -14.89
N LYS A 36 4.02 5.10 -13.98
CA LYS A 36 4.57 5.98 -12.96
C LYS A 36 5.97 6.41 -13.34
N LEU A 37 6.20 7.72 -13.41
CA LEU A 37 7.51 8.34 -13.65
C LEU A 37 8.01 9.02 -12.39
N PHE A 38 9.26 8.78 -12.03
CA PHE A 38 9.93 9.48 -10.94
C PHE A 38 10.33 10.89 -11.37
N THR A 39 10.06 11.87 -10.50
CA THR A 39 10.32 13.30 -10.76
C THR A 39 11.20 13.95 -9.70
N THR A 40 11.80 13.15 -8.80
CA THR A 40 12.70 13.68 -7.77
C THR A 40 14.03 14.10 -8.37
N ASP A 41 14.51 15.28 -8.00
CA ASP A 41 15.83 15.80 -8.37
C ASP A 41 16.96 15.25 -7.48
N ASN A 42 16.63 14.53 -6.43
CA ASN A 42 17.61 13.89 -5.55
C ASN A 42 18.07 12.55 -6.17
N GLU A 43 19.30 12.52 -6.68
CA GLU A 43 19.86 11.35 -7.37
C GLU A 43 19.96 10.12 -6.47
N GLU A 44 20.26 10.28 -5.17
CA GLU A 44 20.31 9.17 -4.21
C GLU A 44 18.91 8.54 -4.04
N LYS A 45 17.89 9.35 -3.86
CA LYS A 45 16.50 8.86 -3.80
C LYS A 45 16.08 8.18 -5.11
N LEU A 46 16.44 8.78 -6.24
CA LEU A 46 16.13 8.24 -7.55
C LEU A 46 16.77 6.86 -7.75
N GLU A 47 18.02 6.72 -7.36
CA GLU A 47 18.74 5.44 -7.43
C GLU A 47 18.15 4.38 -6.50
N ASN A 48 17.74 4.77 -5.29
CA ASN A 48 17.05 3.87 -4.37
C ASN A 48 15.71 3.39 -4.95
N LYS A 49 14.92 4.29 -5.56
CA LYS A 49 13.66 3.90 -6.23
C LYS A 49 13.92 2.93 -7.39
N ARG A 50 14.93 3.18 -8.21
CA ARG A 50 15.34 2.28 -9.32
C ARG A 50 15.66 0.89 -8.81
N LYS A 51 16.51 0.77 -7.80
CA LYS A 51 16.91 -0.52 -7.19
C LYS A 51 15.71 -1.26 -6.61
N LYS A 52 14.83 -0.57 -5.89
CA LYS A 52 13.60 -1.20 -5.36
C LYS A 52 12.75 -1.81 -6.48
N ILE A 53 12.49 -1.04 -7.54
CA ILE A 53 11.68 -1.53 -8.67
C ILE A 53 12.38 -2.68 -9.39
N GLU A 54 13.69 -2.65 -9.54
CA GLU A 54 14.47 -3.74 -10.12
C GLU A 54 14.31 -5.03 -9.31
N ILE A 55 14.55 -4.99 -7.99
CA ILE A 55 14.36 -6.14 -7.09
C ILE A 55 12.93 -6.67 -7.18
N MET A 56 11.93 -5.80 -7.12
CA MET A 56 10.52 -6.20 -7.17
C MET A 56 10.15 -6.85 -8.50
N SER A 57 10.65 -6.32 -9.61
CA SER A 57 10.35 -6.84 -10.96
C SER A 57 11.04 -8.17 -11.25
N GLU A 58 12.18 -8.44 -10.60
CA GLU A 58 12.94 -9.69 -10.75
C GLU A 58 12.40 -10.81 -9.86
N ASN A 59 11.90 -10.50 -8.68
CA ASN A 59 11.28 -11.48 -7.80
C ASN A 59 9.86 -11.80 -8.29
N LYS A 60 9.68 -13.02 -8.83
CA LYS A 60 8.39 -13.42 -9.39
C LYS A 60 7.25 -13.35 -8.38
N ALA A 61 7.46 -13.80 -7.15
CA ALA A 61 6.42 -13.81 -6.13
C ALA A 61 5.96 -12.38 -5.78
N ILE A 62 6.91 -11.47 -5.61
CA ILE A 62 6.61 -10.04 -5.38
C ILE A 62 5.91 -9.46 -6.60
N ASN A 63 6.44 -9.70 -7.81
CA ASN A 63 5.91 -9.12 -9.05
C ASN A 63 4.48 -9.60 -9.34
N ASP A 64 4.16 -10.86 -9.06
CA ASP A 64 2.81 -11.40 -9.20
C ASP A 64 1.81 -10.69 -8.26
N GLU A 65 2.19 -10.46 -6.99
CA GLU A 65 1.35 -9.72 -6.02
C GLU A 65 1.20 -8.23 -6.37
N MET A 66 2.17 -7.65 -7.06
CA MET A 66 2.17 -6.26 -7.49
C MET A 66 1.49 -6.03 -8.85
N GLY A 67 0.96 -7.08 -9.47
CA GLY A 67 0.24 -6.98 -10.75
C GLY A 67 1.15 -6.99 -11.98
N ASN A 68 2.30 -7.64 -11.91
CA ASN A 68 3.23 -7.82 -13.05
C ASN A 68 3.77 -6.50 -13.60
N ILE A 69 4.49 -5.76 -12.77
CA ILE A 69 5.13 -4.51 -13.16
C ILE A 69 6.23 -4.74 -14.21
N GLY A 70 6.44 -3.73 -15.04
CA GLY A 70 7.54 -3.66 -16.00
C GLY A 70 8.31 -2.36 -15.85
N ASN A 71 9.60 -2.37 -16.11
CA ASN A 71 10.41 -1.18 -16.02
C ASN A 71 10.11 -0.21 -17.16
N ALA A 72 9.98 1.06 -16.82
CA ALA A 72 9.89 2.15 -17.76
C ALA A 72 11.29 2.71 -18.03
N ILE A 73 11.76 2.62 -19.28
CA ILE A 73 13.13 2.97 -19.69
C ILE A 73 13.11 4.24 -20.54
N PHE A 74 13.97 5.19 -20.18
CA PHE A 74 14.28 6.37 -20.99
C PHE A 74 15.80 6.58 -20.99
N ASP A 75 16.38 6.76 -22.17
CA ASP A 75 17.84 6.89 -22.39
C ASP A 75 18.68 5.83 -21.65
N GLY A 76 18.21 4.57 -21.70
CA GLY A 76 18.88 3.42 -21.10
C GLY A 76 18.77 3.30 -19.58
N LYS A 77 18.09 4.22 -18.91
CA LYS A 77 17.92 4.22 -17.46
C LYS A 77 16.45 3.91 -17.09
N ILE A 78 16.26 3.25 -15.94
CA ILE A 78 14.93 3.11 -15.34
C ILE A 78 14.49 4.50 -14.82
N VAL A 79 13.39 5.00 -15.33
CA VAL A 79 12.81 6.29 -14.91
C VAL A 79 11.47 6.12 -14.22
N GLY A 80 10.99 4.89 -14.08
CA GLY A 80 9.70 4.57 -13.48
C GLY A 80 9.31 3.13 -13.75
N TYR A 81 8.02 2.85 -13.65
CA TYR A 81 7.48 1.52 -13.92
C TYR A 81 6.09 1.56 -14.53
N PHE A 82 5.76 0.50 -15.24
CA PHE A 82 4.42 0.23 -15.74
C PHE A 82 3.70 -0.76 -14.83
N MET A 83 2.41 -0.55 -14.63
CA MET A 83 1.52 -1.46 -13.95
C MET A 83 0.31 -1.72 -14.84
N PRO A 84 -0.01 -2.97 -15.19
CA PRO A 84 -1.22 -3.28 -15.95
C PRO A 84 -2.45 -2.96 -15.10
N ILE A 85 -3.34 -2.15 -15.65
CA ILE A 85 -4.53 -1.69 -14.95
C ILE A 85 -5.72 -1.75 -15.91
N ASP A 86 -6.83 -2.24 -15.43
CA ASP A 86 -8.10 -2.14 -16.14
C ASP A 86 -8.84 -0.90 -15.63
N MET A 87 -8.69 0.20 -16.36
CA MET A 87 -9.20 1.50 -15.94
C MET A 87 -10.72 1.60 -15.96
N GLU A 88 -11.40 0.70 -16.65
CA GLU A 88 -12.87 0.70 -16.70
C GLU A 88 -13.48 0.31 -15.35
N TYR A 89 -12.80 -0.56 -14.61
CA TYR A 89 -13.34 -1.15 -13.38
C TYR A 89 -12.54 -0.82 -12.11
N VAL A 90 -11.51 0.04 -12.20
CA VAL A 90 -10.64 0.38 -11.06
C VAL A 90 -11.19 1.58 -10.30
N ARG A 91 -11.32 1.42 -8.99
CA ARG A 91 -11.68 2.49 -8.04
C ARG A 91 -10.77 2.42 -6.82
N THR A 92 -10.60 3.56 -6.14
CA THR A 92 -9.91 3.55 -4.86
C THR A 92 -10.79 2.95 -3.76
N ILE A 93 -10.16 2.39 -2.72
CA ILE A 93 -10.90 1.84 -1.57
C ILE A 93 -11.75 2.92 -0.85
N SER A 94 -11.39 4.20 -1.01
CA SER A 94 -12.14 5.33 -0.44
C SER A 94 -13.50 5.54 -1.10
N GLU A 95 -13.66 5.10 -2.35
CA GLU A 95 -14.89 5.27 -3.14
C GLU A 95 -15.98 4.24 -2.79
N TYR A 96 -15.66 3.27 -1.93
CA TYR A 96 -16.68 2.36 -1.41
C TYR A 96 -17.57 3.04 -0.38
N ASP A 97 -18.85 3.11 -0.64
CA ASP A 97 -19.84 3.66 0.29
C ASP A 97 -20.24 2.65 1.36
N ARG A 98 -20.42 1.39 0.95
CA ARG A 98 -20.90 0.36 1.86
C ARG A 98 -19.78 -0.23 2.70
N ARG A 99 -20.01 -0.30 4.01
CA ARG A 99 -19.07 -0.87 4.97
C ARG A 99 -18.69 -2.31 4.66
N LYS A 100 -19.66 -3.11 4.20
CA LYS A 100 -19.43 -4.52 3.82
C LYS A 100 -18.36 -4.64 2.74
N ASP A 101 -18.43 -3.79 1.72
CA ASP A 101 -17.49 -3.81 0.60
C ASP A 101 -16.08 -3.39 1.07
N LYS A 102 -16.00 -2.40 1.98
CA LYS A 102 -14.73 -2.02 2.62
C LYS A 102 -14.11 -3.17 3.40
N ILE A 103 -14.90 -3.94 4.16
CA ILE A 103 -14.40 -5.09 4.91
C ILE A 103 -13.87 -6.18 3.98
N VAL A 104 -14.57 -6.49 2.90
CA VAL A 104 -14.10 -7.44 1.90
C VAL A 104 -12.77 -6.98 1.30
N ALA A 105 -12.68 -5.71 0.91
CA ALA A 105 -11.45 -5.14 0.36
C ALA A 105 -10.29 -5.15 1.38
N LEU A 106 -10.55 -4.82 2.64
CA LEU A 106 -9.54 -4.86 3.71
C LEU A 106 -9.02 -6.27 3.97
N LYS A 107 -9.86 -7.31 3.89
CA LYS A 107 -9.43 -8.70 4.02
C LYS A 107 -8.49 -9.11 2.89
N LYS A 108 -8.82 -8.75 1.65
CA LYS A 108 -7.94 -8.99 0.50
C LYS A 108 -6.61 -8.21 0.62
N LEU A 109 -6.70 -6.94 1.07
CA LEU A 109 -5.51 -6.13 1.33
C LEU A 109 -4.61 -6.81 2.37
N ARG A 110 -5.18 -7.31 3.45
CA ARG A 110 -4.45 -8.02 4.50
C ARG A 110 -3.73 -9.27 3.94
N GLU A 111 -4.41 -10.08 3.12
CA GLU A 111 -3.81 -11.26 2.50
C GLU A 111 -2.65 -10.89 1.56
N LYS A 112 -2.82 -9.84 0.77
CA LYS A 112 -1.77 -9.33 -0.12
C LYS A 112 -0.56 -8.78 0.65
N VAL A 113 -0.80 -8.00 1.70
CA VAL A 113 0.24 -7.48 2.58
C VAL A 113 1.05 -8.60 3.21
N GLU A 114 0.40 -9.67 3.68
CA GLU A 114 1.09 -10.79 4.30
C GLU A 114 2.00 -11.52 3.31
N LYS A 115 1.54 -11.76 2.09
CA LYS A 115 2.37 -12.36 1.04
C LYS A 115 3.56 -11.48 0.66
N LEU A 116 3.39 -10.16 0.63
CA LEU A 116 4.49 -9.21 0.40
C LEU A 116 5.50 -9.28 1.56
N ASN A 117 5.03 -9.29 2.81
CA ASN A 117 5.89 -9.37 4.00
C ASN A 117 6.68 -10.70 4.05
N GLU A 118 6.07 -11.82 3.66
CA GLU A 118 6.75 -13.13 3.53
C GLU A 118 7.91 -13.08 2.51
N ASN A 119 7.85 -12.16 1.56
CA ASN A 119 8.89 -11.91 0.57
C ASN A 119 9.78 -10.69 0.92
N GLY A 120 9.75 -10.21 2.16
CA GLY A 120 10.61 -9.13 2.65
C GLY A 120 10.21 -7.72 2.22
N VAL A 121 9.00 -7.55 1.68
CA VAL A 121 8.47 -6.23 1.31
C VAL A 121 7.53 -5.72 2.39
N PHE A 122 7.83 -4.55 2.98
CA PHE A 122 7.00 -3.91 4.00
C PHE A 122 6.49 -2.56 3.48
N ILE A 123 5.18 -2.37 3.50
CA ILE A 123 4.51 -1.18 2.96
C ILE A 123 4.67 0.01 3.92
N GLY A 124 4.55 -0.25 5.22
CA GLY A 124 4.81 0.69 6.31
C GLY A 124 3.71 1.70 6.56
N ASP A 125 3.05 2.22 5.54
CA ASP A 125 1.91 3.12 5.70
C ASP A 125 0.88 2.90 4.59
N PHE A 126 -0.40 3.04 4.92
CA PHE A 126 -1.49 2.81 3.99
C PHE A 126 -2.25 4.11 3.74
N ASP A 127 -2.32 4.51 2.47
CA ASP A 127 -3.18 5.59 2.00
C ASP A 127 -4.34 5.02 1.17
N LYS A 128 -5.55 5.44 1.50
CA LYS A 128 -6.77 5.01 0.78
C LYS A 128 -6.75 5.30 -0.72
N ASN A 129 -5.94 6.28 -1.14
CA ASN A 129 -5.78 6.63 -2.54
C ASN A 129 -4.74 5.76 -3.25
N ASP A 130 -3.90 5.02 -2.52
CA ASP A 130 -2.86 4.14 -3.05
C ASP A 130 -3.34 2.69 -3.19
N ILE A 131 -4.60 2.42 -2.82
CA ILE A 131 -5.22 1.11 -2.87
C ILE A 131 -6.33 1.15 -3.91
N LEU A 132 -6.09 0.51 -5.06
CA LEU A 132 -7.06 0.36 -6.12
C LEU A 132 -7.75 -1.00 -6.05
N ILE A 133 -9.02 -1.02 -6.40
CA ILE A 133 -9.82 -2.23 -6.45
C ILE A 133 -10.16 -2.53 -7.90
N ASN A 134 -9.75 -3.67 -8.36
CA ASN A 134 -10.07 -4.16 -9.68
C ASN A 134 -11.27 -5.11 -9.61
N TYR A 135 -12.45 -4.59 -9.94
CA TYR A 135 -13.69 -5.37 -9.90
C TYR A 135 -13.72 -6.54 -10.89
N SER A 136 -13.12 -6.37 -12.07
CA SER A 136 -13.14 -7.40 -13.10
C SER A 136 -12.31 -8.64 -12.71
N LYS A 137 -11.23 -8.41 -11.92
CA LYS A 137 -10.33 -9.47 -11.44
C LYS A 137 -10.60 -9.86 -10.00
N ASP A 138 -11.54 -9.20 -9.33
CA ASP A 138 -11.80 -9.35 -7.90
C ASP A 138 -10.52 -9.24 -7.05
N ASP A 139 -9.64 -8.29 -7.40
CA ASP A 139 -8.31 -8.12 -6.84
C ASP A 139 -8.07 -6.70 -6.36
N ILE A 140 -7.04 -6.53 -5.51
CA ILE A 140 -6.53 -5.26 -5.02
C ILE A 140 -5.18 -4.99 -5.64
N LEU A 141 -5.02 -3.78 -6.17
CA LEU A 141 -3.76 -3.29 -6.67
C LEU A 141 -3.20 -2.23 -5.72
N LEU A 142 -1.96 -2.45 -5.28
CA LEU A 142 -1.20 -1.46 -4.52
C LEU A 142 -0.28 -0.72 -5.48
N PHE A 143 -0.29 0.60 -5.42
CA PHE A 143 0.70 1.40 -6.11
C PHE A 143 1.48 2.27 -5.12
N ASN A 144 2.50 2.99 -5.56
CA ASN A 144 3.49 3.65 -4.70
C ASN A 144 4.44 2.70 -3.95
N LEU A 145 4.66 1.52 -4.50
CA LEU A 145 5.51 0.47 -3.91
C LEU A 145 6.99 0.84 -3.90
N ASP A 146 7.41 1.81 -4.71
CA ASP A 146 8.74 2.43 -4.63
C ASP A 146 9.01 3.10 -3.27
N LYS A 147 7.97 3.35 -2.47
CA LYS A 147 8.09 3.92 -1.12
C LYS A 147 8.29 2.88 -0.02
N CYS A 148 8.05 1.60 -0.28
CA CYS A 148 8.15 0.53 0.71
C CYS A 148 9.58 0.24 1.15
N LYS A 149 9.73 -0.55 2.23
CA LYS A 149 10.99 -1.13 2.68
C LYS A 149 11.17 -2.49 2.00
N ILE A 150 12.35 -2.75 1.43
CA ILE A 150 12.68 -4.03 0.79
C ILE A 150 14.20 -4.27 0.81
N ASP A 151 14.62 -5.49 1.07
CA ASP A 151 16.00 -5.97 0.93
C ASP A 151 17.03 -5.03 1.58
N GLY A 152 16.79 -4.64 2.84
CA GLY A 152 17.67 -3.73 3.59
C GLY A 152 17.55 -2.25 3.21
N MET A 153 16.83 -1.91 2.14
CA MET A 153 16.52 -0.52 1.81
C MET A 153 15.31 -0.05 2.61
N ASP A 154 15.47 1.07 3.32
CA ASP A 154 14.44 1.63 4.20
C ASP A 154 13.29 2.29 3.40
N PHE A 155 12.22 2.67 4.11
CA PHE A 155 11.13 3.46 3.55
C PHE A 155 11.63 4.79 2.98
N ASP A 156 11.13 5.19 1.83
CA ASP A 156 11.50 6.47 1.22
C ASP A 156 11.02 7.67 2.06
N LYS A 157 9.85 7.51 2.69
CA LYS A 157 9.27 8.52 3.56
C LYS A 157 8.73 7.83 4.82
N LYS A 158 9.20 8.29 5.98
CA LYS A 158 8.68 7.82 7.26
C LYS A 158 7.47 8.66 7.66
N SER A 159 6.31 8.01 7.77
CA SER A 159 5.13 8.65 8.34
C SER A 159 5.23 8.74 9.87
N LYS A 160 4.37 9.56 10.48
CA LYS A 160 4.27 9.62 11.95
C LYS A 160 3.93 8.27 12.58
N ASN A 161 3.21 7.41 11.87
CA ASN A 161 2.86 6.06 12.32
C ASN A 161 4.08 5.15 12.30
N ILE A 162 4.88 5.18 11.25
CA ILE A 162 6.17 4.46 11.14
C ILE A 162 7.12 4.94 12.23
N ASP A 163 7.28 6.24 12.41
CA ASP A 163 8.15 6.80 13.45
C ASP A 163 7.69 6.42 14.86
N ARG A 164 6.38 6.41 15.10
CA ARG A 164 5.84 5.96 16.39
C ARG A 164 6.15 4.49 16.63
N PHE A 165 5.92 3.64 15.64
CA PHE A 165 6.20 2.21 15.72
C PHE A 165 7.67 1.96 16.00
N ASN A 166 8.56 2.55 15.21
CA ASN A 166 10.01 2.36 15.29
C ASN A 166 10.62 2.81 16.63
N ARG A 167 10.02 3.79 17.29
CA ARG A 167 10.47 4.24 18.61
C ARG A 167 10.10 3.29 19.74
N LYS A 168 9.09 2.45 19.56
CA LYS A 168 8.50 1.63 20.62
C LYS A 168 8.66 0.13 20.39
N CYS A 169 8.70 -0.30 19.14
CA CYS A 169 8.85 -1.70 18.75
C CYS A 169 10.16 -1.91 17.99
N LYS A 170 10.94 -2.92 18.42
CA LYS A 170 12.17 -3.32 17.73
C LYS A 170 11.90 -4.31 16.61
N ASN A 171 10.84 -5.12 16.74
CA ASN A 171 10.47 -6.08 15.69
C ASN A 171 9.78 -5.38 14.54
N GLN A 172 10.57 -5.03 13.52
CA GLN A 172 10.13 -4.30 12.33
C GLN A 172 9.19 -5.11 11.43
N GLU A 173 9.11 -6.43 11.57
CA GLU A 173 8.23 -7.29 10.79
C GLU A 173 6.74 -7.06 11.12
N ASN A 174 6.47 -6.45 12.27
CA ASN A 174 5.10 -6.17 12.72
C ASN A 174 4.57 -4.81 12.26
N ILE A 175 5.36 -4.01 11.52
CA ILE A 175 5.00 -2.64 11.15
C ILE A 175 3.72 -2.59 10.31
N ASP A 176 3.59 -3.48 9.32
CA ASP A 176 2.44 -3.48 8.44
C ASP A 176 1.16 -3.95 9.14
N SER A 177 1.27 -4.87 10.11
CA SER A 177 0.09 -5.24 10.90
C SER A 177 -0.39 -4.09 11.77
N TYR A 178 0.52 -3.32 12.35
CA TYR A 178 0.18 -2.12 13.13
C TYR A 178 -0.46 -1.04 12.26
N THR A 179 0.17 -0.68 11.15
CA THR A 179 -0.32 0.41 10.29
C THR A 179 -1.59 0.03 9.53
N LEU A 180 -1.74 -1.25 9.13
CA LEU A 180 -2.98 -1.75 8.55
C LEU A 180 -4.15 -1.75 9.56
N ASN A 181 -3.88 -2.03 10.83
CA ASN A 181 -4.89 -1.90 11.88
C ASN A 181 -5.33 -0.44 12.06
N LEU A 182 -4.40 0.52 12.06
CA LEU A 182 -4.73 1.95 12.08
C LEU A 182 -5.58 2.34 10.86
N PHE A 183 -5.18 1.90 9.68
CA PHE A 183 -5.92 2.15 8.44
C PHE A 183 -7.32 1.51 8.44
N THR A 184 -7.46 0.32 9.01
CA THR A 184 -8.76 -0.36 9.18
C THR A 184 -9.71 0.50 10.04
N ILE A 185 -9.21 1.04 11.14
CA ILE A 185 -9.99 1.94 12.01
C ILE A 185 -10.38 3.21 11.25
N GLU A 186 -9.41 3.86 10.58
CA GLU A 186 -9.67 5.05 9.76
C GLU A 186 -10.81 4.82 8.77
N LEU A 187 -10.68 3.75 7.98
CA LEU A 187 -11.60 3.50 6.88
C LEU A 187 -13.01 3.09 7.33
N LEU A 188 -13.13 2.30 8.40
CA LEU A 188 -14.41 1.78 8.88
C LEU A 188 -15.13 2.77 9.80
N GLU A 189 -14.40 3.53 10.62
CA GLU A 189 -14.96 4.55 11.51
C GLU A 189 -15.02 5.94 10.87
N ARG A 190 -14.47 6.10 9.65
CA ARG A 190 -14.40 7.38 8.92
C ARG A 190 -13.70 8.48 9.71
N ILE A 191 -12.67 8.10 10.46
CA ILE A 191 -11.86 9.03 11.26
C ILE A 191 -10.77 9.61 10.35
N TYR A 192 -10.52 10.91 10.48
CA TYR A 192 -9.41 11.55 9.77
C TYR A 192 -8.05 10.98 10.25
N PRO A 193 -7.15 10.54 9.35
CA PRO A 193 -5.94 9.79 9.69
C PRO A 193 -5.11 10.33 10.87
N PRO A 194 -4.82 11.64 10.97
CA PRO A 194 -4.07 12.18 12.09
C PRO A 194 -4.70 11.97 13.48
N TYR A 195 -6.00 11.69 13.53
CA TYR A 195 -6.73 11.50 14.79
C TYR A 195 -6.92 10.05 15.20
N VAL A 196 -6.59 9.07 14.33
CA VAL A 196 -6.78 7.65 14.65
C VAL A 196 -6.02 7.26 15.92
N VAL A 197 -4.77 7.71 16.07
CA VAL A 197 -3.97 7.45 17.27
C VAL A 197 -4.57 8.11 18.50
N ASN A 198 -5.05 9.36 18.39
CA ASN A 198 -5.70 10.05 19.51
C ASN A 198 -7.03 9.37 19.91
N TYR A 199 -7.79 8.89 18.92
CA TYR A 199 -8.99 8.10 19.15
C TYR A 199 -8.71 6.85 19.99
N LEU A 200 -7.64 6.13 19.66
CA LEU A 200 -7.21 4.95 20.43
C LEU A 200 -6.73 5.33 21.84
N ILE A 201 -5.92 6.40 21.98
CA ILE A 201 -5.36 6.86 23.26
C ILE A 201 -6.48 7.24 24.24
N ASN A 202 -7.57 7.81 23.76
CA ASN A 202 -8.72 8.17 24.58
C ASN A 202 -9.58 6.97 25.01
N ASN A 203 -9.14 5.73 24.73
CA ASN A 203 -9.89 4.50 24.96
C ASN A 203 -11.26 4.43 24.26
N GLU A 204 -11.43 5.18 23.19
CA GLU A 204 -12.58 5.06 22.33
C GLU A 204 -12.42 3.79 21.50
N LEU A 205 -13.20 2.77 21.79
CA LEU A 205 -13.16 1.53 21.02
C LEU A 205 -14.02 1.69 19.76
N PRO A 206 -13.52 1.23 18.60
CA PRO A 206 -14.30 1.20 17.38
C PRO A 206 -15.66 0.50 17.61
N LYS A 207 -16.75 1.07 17.10
CA LYS A 207 -18.12 0.59 17.32
C LYS A 207 -18.38 -0.83 16.81
N TYR A 208 -17.58 -1.28 15.86
CA TYR A 208 -17.67 -2.63 15.32
C TYR A 208 -16.89 -3.68 16.14
N LEU A 209 -16.15 -3.26 17.19
CA LEU A 209 -15.46 -4.18 18.08
C LEU A 209 -16.44 -4.79 19.07
N ASP A 210 -16.79 -6.05 18.85
CA ASP A 210 -17.70 -6.81 19.70
C ASP A 210 -17.03 -7.98 20.43
N THR A 211 -15.77 -8.29 20.09
CA THR A 211 -15.05 -9.42 20.64
C THR A 211 -13.94 -9.03 21.61
N LYS A 212 -13.59 -9.94 22.53
CA LYS A 212 -12.45 -9.75 23.44
C LYS A 212 -11.12 -9.67 22.68
N VAL A 213 -11.00 -10.39 21.56
CA VAL A 213 -9.82 -10.44 20.73
C VAL A 213 -9.56 -9.09 20.08
N ASN A 214 -10.57 -8.49 19.46
CA ASN A 214 -10.47 -7.16 18.88
C ASN A 214 -10.04 -6.10 19.90
N ARG A 215 -10.65 -6.14 21.10
CA ARG A 215 -10.28 -5.23 22.21
C ARG A 215 -8.84 -5.43 22.68
N SER A 216 -8.34 -6.67 22.69
CA SER A 216 -6.95 -6.98 23.01
C SER A 216 -6.01 -6.33 21.98
N ILE A 217 -6.28 -6.50 20.69
CA ILE A 217 -5.46 -5.89 19.61
C ILE A 217 -5.41 -4.35 19.78
N VAL A 218 -6.55 -3.71 20.00
CA VAL A 218 -6.60 -2.25 20.19
C VAL A 218 -5.80 -1.80 21.41
N ARG A 219 -5.84 -2.55 22.51
CA ARG A 219 -5.02 -2.27 23.70
C ARG A 219 -3.52 -2.41 23.41
N GLU A 220 -3.12 -3.47 22.72
CA GLU A 220 -1.74 -3.69 22.29
C GLU A 220 -1.23 -2.56 21.39
N MET A 221 -2.08 -2.09 20.44
CA MET A 221 -1.75 -0.93 19.60
C MET A 221 -1.59 0.36 20.41
N ASN A 222 -2.35 0.54 21.49
CA ASN A 222 -2.24 1.71 22.37
C ASN A 222 -0.96 1.70 23.20
N SER A 223 -0.65 0.57 23.82
CA SER A 223 0.59 0.42 24.61
C SER A 223 1.81 0.43 23.72
N LEU A 224 1.75 -0.25 22.60
CA LEU A 224 2.77 -0.42 21.57
C LEU A 224 4.18 -0.50 22.18
N ASP A 225 4.65 -1.71 22.38
CA ASP A 225 5.97 -2.02 22.92
C ASP A 225 6.58 -3.24 22.18
N ASP A 226 7.72 -3.73 22.63
CA ASP A 226 8.39 -4.88 22.00
C ASP A 226 7.59 -6.19 22.10
N SER A 227 6.52 -6.25 22.89
CA SER A 227 5.62 -7.40 23.00
C SER A 227 4.51 -7.40 21.93
N TYR A 228 4.39 -6.30 21.14
CA TYR A 228 3.39 -6.20 20.09
C TYR A 228 3.52 -7.36 19.08
N GLN A 229 2.44 -8.09 18.90
CA GLN A 229 2.40 -9.26 18.02
C GLN A 229 1.78 -8.92 16.67
N LYS A 230 2.21 -9.65 15.63
CA LYS A 230 1.62 -9.57 14.29
C LYS A 230 0.20 -10.13 14.29
N ARG A 231 -0.78 -9.24 14.42
CA ARG A 231 -2.21 -9.56 14.44
C ARG A 231 -2.99 -8.53 13.63
N TYR A 232 -4.00 -8.97 12.94
CA TYR A 232 -4.82 -8.10 12.09
C TYR A 232 -6.24 -7.96 12.64
N LEU A 233 -6.62 -6.73 12.93
CA LEU A 233 -7.96 -6.38 13.42
C LEU A 233 -9.08 -6.85 12.46
N ILE A 234 -8.80 -6.80 11.15
CA ILE A 234 -9.76 -7.16 10.11
C ILE A 234 -10.14 -8.66 10.12
N ASP A 235 -9.25 -9.54 10.61
CA ASP A 235 -9.52 -10.98 10.66
C ASP A 235 -10.66 -11.33 11.60
N ASP A 236 -10.85 -10.52 12.66
CA ASP A 236 -11.89 -10.72 13.67
C ASP A 236 -13.22 -10.03 13.32
N ILE A 237 -13.27 -9.27 12.22
CA ILE A 237 -14.48 -8.57 11.80
C ILE A 237 -15.36 -9.48 10.94
N HIS A 238 -16.56 -9.78 11.44
CA HIS A 238 -17.52 -10.64 10.76
C HIS A 238 -18.45 -9.84 9.84
N THR A 239 -18.59 -10.28 8.59
CA THR A 239 -19.51 -9.66 7.60
C THR A 239 -20.97 -10.05 7.81
N LYS A 240 -21.25 -11.11 8.61
CA LYS A 240 -22.61 -11.67 8.79
C LYS A 240 -23.54 -10.89 9.72
N ARG A 241 -23.03 -9.87 10.44
CA ARG A 241 -23.81 -9.09 11.41
C ARG A 241 -24.16 -7.67 10.92
N MET A 242 -24.08 -7.46 9.60
CA MET A 242 -24.37 -6.15 9.00
C MET A 242 -25.57 -6.19 8.07
#